data_1251b011a49b85571b44ca732186235e
#
_entry.id   1251b011a49b85571b44ca732186235e
#
_cell.length_a   1.000
_cell.length_b   1.000
_cell.length_c   1.000
_cell.angle_alpha   90.00
_cell.angle_beta   90.00
_cell.angle_gamma   90.00
#
_symmetry.space_group_name_H-M   'P 1'
#
loop_
_entity.id
_entity.type
_entity.pdbx_description
1 polymer ?
#
loop_
_entity_poly.entity_id
_entity_poly.type
_entity_poly.pdbx_seq_one_letter_code
_entity_poly.pdbx_strand_id
1 'polypeptide(L)'
;MKYRFSILFVSIIFIITAFLFYEGTFAQDTVLLGVKVSSREEINNRIEGKLLKTDVYHYPIYYNDNNLPYDWQTNTIYIPQDMNNDSFMGKLTTQYGELIFSDIVEADCSERFFTDEYTGEKNYKTGTYNGKTGANEYIKNNALFNLFLVCDDYYVEYNVIFTGMPVISLTYNYYNSESMSWNGNMTLFDPYHKKNKYILNDCEYHLRGDSTSHADKKSYEINLSEKKSLVGMRTDDDWALIAMLGDNGFVHNKLAYELWNEISATNETPYDNTVKCEFVEVFYDNTYSGLYLLCEKIDRKQCKLTEGDYLYRLDELKSEDNTLPGYEKQFDFRIKWPKDYSAEDYKIINDFEYLFYSKDGFDLDKAYEVLNLDNIIDMNLYSMLICGVDNWDANCFYIAPKSDNYRISEVMWDMNETFGDNEWFDYTVEYETSPDMMIPYVKKIYDADTKKMSSYMYTRWKELRRNVIDKEEIKDKIKDMEEYLYNSGAITRESDKWLCYLKPEWRYDNIYGFIDNRIEYLDYFFESEYINNK
;
A
#
# COMPACT_ATOMS: atom_id res chain seq x y z
N MET A 1 -18.92 30.26 -15.43
CA MET A 1 -17.56 29.89 -15.05
C MET A 1 -17.33 28.37 -15.26
N LYS A 2 -17.81 27.82 -16.38
CA LYS A 2 -17.80 26.38 -16.72
C LYS A 2 -16.95 26.02 -17.95
N TYR A 3 -16.02 26.88 -18.39
CA TYR A 3 -15.32 26.66 -19.66
C TYR A 3 -13.79 26.79 -19.59
N ARG A 4 -13.16 26.77 -18.41
CA ARG A 4 -11.69 26.85 -18.29
C ARG A 4 -10.99 25.53 -17.93
N PHE A 5 -11.73 24.52 -17.47
CA PHE A 5 -11.15 23.21 -17.10
C PHE A 5 -10.99 22.24 -18.28
N SER A 6 -11.77 22.41 -19.36
CA SER A 6 -11.69 21.52 -20.54
C SER A 6 -10.46 21.76 -21.43
N ILE A 7 -9.70 22.84 -21.25
CA ILE A 7 -8.58 23.18 -22.14
C ILE A 7 -7.25 22.62 -21.64
N LEU A 8 -7.09 22.43 -20.33
CA LEU A 8 -5.87 21.79 -19.78
C LEU A 8 -5.85 20.29 -20.05
N PHE A 9 -7.00 19.62 -20.01
CA PHE A 9 -7.16 18.20 -20.29
C PHE A 9 -6.89 17.82 -21.74
N VAL A 10 -7.26 18.66 -22.70
CA VAL A 10 -7.01 18.43 -24.13
C VAL A 10 -5.53 18.56 -24.49
N SER A 11 -4.75 19.32 -23.72
CA SER A 11 -3.33 19.50 -23.99
C SER A 11 -2.48 18.30 -23.59
N ILE A 12 -2.90 17.53 -22.60
CA ILE A 12 -2.22 16.28 -22.17
C ILE A 12 -2.46 15.16 -23.20
N ILE A 13 -3.64 15.11 -23.80
CA ILE A 13 -3.98 14.12 -24.84
C ILE A 13 -3.15 14.35 -26.12
N PHE A 14 -2.78 15.60 -26.45
CA PHE A 14 -2.00 15.90 -27.67
C PHE A 14 -0.50 15.57 -27.55
N ILE A 15 0.05 15.46 -26.35
CA ILE A 15 1.46 15.09 -26.13
C ILE A 15 1.66 13.58 -26.35
N ILE A 16 0.65 12.77 -26.06
CA ILE A 16 0.67 11.30 -26.25
C ILE A 16 0.66 10.91 -27.74
N THR A 17 0.14 11.76 -28.62
CA THR A 17 0.05 11.46 -30.05
C THR A 17 1.33 11.70 -30.86
N ALA A 18 2.37 12.30 -30.28
CA ALA A 18 3.62 12.58 -30.99
C ALA A 18 4.64 11.42 -30.95
N PHE A 19 4.33 10.33 -30.23
CA PHE A 19 5.29 9.29 -29.87
C PHE A 19 5.75 8.36 -30.99
N LEU A 20 5.06 8.23 -32.11
CA LEU A 20 5.21 7.06 -32.98
C LEU A 20 5.52 7.30 -34.45
N PHE A 21 5.99 8.46 -34.86
CA PHE A 21 6.36 8.66 -36.26
C PHE A 21 7.73 9.33 -36.41
N TYR A 22 8.77 8.55 -36.16
CA TYR A 22 10.09 8.86 -36.72
C TYR A 22 10.68 7.56 -37.27
N GLU A 23 10.69 7.41 -38.59
CA GLU A 23 11.52 6.41 -39.27
C GLU A 23 12.99 6.79 -39.05
N GLY A 24 13.56 6.31 -37.95
CA GLY A 24 15.00 6.41 -37.69
C GLY A 24 15.70 5.21 -38.29
N THR A 25 16.60 5.43 -39.21
CA THR A 25 17.58 4.42 -39.64
C THR A 25 18.33 3.89 -38.40
N PHE A 26 18.26 2.57 -38.16
CA PHE A 26 19.02 1.91 -37.11
C PHE A 26 20.51 2.22 -37.22
N ALA A 27 21.13 2.71 -36.16
CA ALA A 27 22.57 2.58 -36.00
C ALA A 27 22.85 1.08 -35.71
N GLN A 28 23.86 0.49 -36.39
CA GLN A 28 24.17 -0.95 -36.36
C GLN A 28 24.47 -1.53 -34.98
N ASP A 29 24.49 -0.70 -33.91
CA ASP A 29 24.89 -1.08 -32.54
C ASP A 29 23.88 -0.65 -31.45
N THR A 30 22.57 -0.63 -31.73
CA THR A 30 21.59 -0.36 -30.68
C THR A 30 21.56 -1.50 -29.67
N VAL A 31 21.76 -1.18 -28.39
CA VAL A 31 21.84 -2.16 -27.31
C VAL A 31 20.84 -1.77 -26.20
N LEU A 32 20.15 -2.74 -25.65
CA LEU A 32 19.25 -2.60 -24.50
C LEU A 32 19.65 -3.61 -23.42
N LEU A 33 19.99 -3.13 -22.23
CA LEU A 33 20.47 -3.97 -21.10
C LEU A 33 21.65 -4.91 -21.47
N GLY A 34 22.56 -4.45 -22.31
CA GLY A 34 23.71 -5.24 -22.79
C GLY A 34 23.36 -6.28 -23.86
N VAL A 35 22.11 -6.30 -24.35
CA VAL A 35 21.61 -7.21 -25.37
C VAL A 35 21.44 -6.43 -26.69
N LYS A 36 21.88 -7.04 -27.81
CA LYS A 36 21.69 -6.45 -29.16
C LYS A 36 20.21 -6.27 -29.46
N VAL A 37 19.85 -5.13 -30.06
CA VAL A 37 18.53 -4.89 -30.67
C VAL A 37 18.64 -5.10 -32.16
N SER A 38 17.75 -5.91 -32.74
CA SER A 38 17.72 -6.25 -34.16
C SER A 38 16.32 -6.04 -34.73
N SER A 39 16.26 -5.80 -36.06
CA SER A 39 14.98 -5.73 -36.74
C SER A 39 14.25 -7.09 -36.69
N ARG A 40 12.93 -7.03 -36.73
CA ARG A 40 12.12 -8.26 -36.74
C ARG A 40 12.46 -9.17 -37.94
N GLU A 41 12.84 -8.59 -39.06
CA GLU A 41 13.28 -9.33 -40.24
C GLU A 41 14.60 -10.11 -39.97
N GLU A 42 15.60 -9.44 -39.36
CA GLU A 42 16.85 -10.10 -38.98
C GLU A 42 16.61 -11.24 -37.98
N ILE A 43 15.75 -11.04 -37.00
CA ILE A 43 15.38 -12.08 -36.03
C ILE A 43 14.71 -13.26 -36.74
N ASN A 44 13.72 -12.99 -37.59
CA ASN A 44 13.01 -14.04 -38.33
C ASN A 44 13.98 -14.91 -39.14
N ASN A 45 14.97 -14.30 -39.80
CA ASN A 45 16.01 -15.04 -40.54
C ASN A 45 16.88 -15.93 -39.63
N ARG A 46 17.10 -15.49 -38.36
CA ARG A 46 17.90 -16.26 -37.39
C ARG A 46 17.15 -17.42 -36.74
N ILE A 47 15.83 -17.33 -36.64
CA ILE A 47 14.98 -18.40 -36.08
C ILE A 47 14.35 -19.31 -37.14
N GLU A 48 14.54 -18.99 -38.42
CA GLU A 48 14.02 -19.80 -39.51
C GLU A 48 14.49 -21.27 -39.40
N GLY A 49 13.53 -22.20 -39.44
CA GLY A 49 13.81 -23.64 -39.31
C GLY A 49 14.06 -24.12 -37.88
N LYS A 50 14.10 -23.24 -36.87
CA LYS A 50 14.27 -23.62 -35.46
C LYS A 50 12.92 -23.88 -34.78
N LEU A 51 12.94 -24.73 -33.75
CA LEU A 51 11.75 -25.08 -32.97
C LEU A 51 11.45 -24.03 -31.93
N LEU A 52 10.24 -23.46 -31.90
CA LEU A 52 9.78 -22.62 -30.80
C LEU A 52 9.56 -23.48 -29.54
N LYS A 53 10.22 -23.11 -28.45
CA LYS A 53 9.98 -23.63 -27.10
C LYS A 53 9.11 -22.64 -26.32
N THR A 54 8.00 -23.12 -25.77
CA THR A 54 7.05 -22.32 -25.00
C THR A 54 7.23 -22.46 -23.49
N ASP A 55 8.03 -23.45 -23.08
CA ASP A 55 8.33 -23.67 -21.65
C ASP A 55 9.52 -22.80 -21.22
N VAL A 56 9.23 -21.55 -20.92
CA VAL A 56 10.23 -20.54 -20.53
C VAL A 56 10.90 -20.83 -19.18
N TYR A 57 10.25 -21.64 -18.33
CA TYR A 57 10.78 -21.99 -17.01
C TYR A 57 12.14 -22.67 -17.08
N HIS A 58 12.38 -23.47 -18.10
CA HIS A 58 13.64 -24.17 -18.29
C HIS A 58 14.77 -23.28 -18.86
N TYR A 59 14.46 -22.03 -19.21
CA TYR A 59 15.40 -21.10 -19.85
C TYR A 59 15.46 -19.76 -19.12
N PRO A 60 15.89 -19.73 -17.83
CA PRO A 60 15.86 -18.52 -17.03
C PRO A 60 16.73 -17.41 -17.61
N ILE A 61 16.21 -16.20 -17.49
CA ILE A 61 16.91 -14.96 -17.79
C ILE A 61 17.34 -14.31 -16.47
N TYR A 62 18.59 -13.88 -16.43
CA TYR A 62 19.18 -13.25 -15.24
C TYR A 62 19.34 -11.75 -15.48
N TYR A 63 18.96 -10.97 -14.48
CA TYR A 63 19.16 -9.52 -14.43
C TYR A 63 20.20 -9.21 -13.36
N ASN A 64 21.35 -8.64 -13.76
CA ASN A 64 22.48 -8.42 -12.87
C ASN A 64 22.82 -9.68 -12.04
N ASP A 65 22.89 -10.82 -12.74
CA ASP A 65 23.18 -12.16 -12.19
C ASP A 65 22.10 -12.75 -11.26
N ASN A 66 20.93 -12.13 -11.15
CA ASN A 66 19.80 -12.60 -10.33
C ASN A 66 18.66 -13.08 -11.23
N ASN A 67 17.99 -14.16 -10.83
CA ASN A 67 16.85 -14.71 -11.54
C ASN A 67 15.64 -13.79 -11.42
N LEU A 68 15.12 -13.33 -12.57
CA LEU A 68 13.96 -12.44 -12.61
C LEU A 68 12.66 -13.21 -12.38
N PRO A 69 11.69 -12.58 -11.70
CA PRO A 69 10.33 -13.09 -11.71
C PRO A 69 9.73 -12.98 -13.11
N TYR A 70 8.93 -13.97 -13.48
CA TYR A 70 8.19 -13.95 -14.74
C TYR A 70 6.76 -14.43 -14.52
N ASP A 71 5.87 -13.99 -15.37
CA ASP A 71 4.51 -14.50 -15.44
C ASP A 71 4.44 -15.64 -16.47
N TRP A 72 4.24 -16.87 -15.98
CA TRP A 72 4.18 -18.06 -16.84
C TRP A 72 2.96 -18.09 -17.75
N GLN A 73 1.88 -17.38 -17.39
CA GLN A 73 0.64 -17.33 -18.18
C GLN A 73 0.82 -16.51 -19.46
N THR A 74 1.64 -15.47 -19.39
CA THR A 74 1.87 -14.52 -20.49
C THR A 74 3.29 -14.56 -21.03
N ASN A 75 4.18 -15.41 -20.49
CA ASN A 75 5.62 -15.44 -20.77
C ASN A 75 6.28 -14.07 -20.59
N THR A 76 5.84 -13.28 -19.61
CA THR A 76 6.30 -11.91 -19.42
C THR A 76 7.29 -11.81 -18.26
N ILE A 77 8.44 -11.21 -18.53
CA ILE A 77 9.46 -10.84 -17.56
C ILE A 77 9.25 -9.39 -17.15
N TYR A 78 9.32 -9.11 -15.84
CA TYR A 78 9.20 -7.75 -15.30
C TYR A 78 10.57 -7.29 -14.80
N ILE A 79 11.03 -6.15 -15.30
CA ILE A 79 12.36 -5.59 -14.97
C ILE A 79 12.20 -4.25 -14.27
N PRO A 80 12.43 -4.18 -12.94
CA PRO A 80 12.37 -2.94 -12.19
C PRO A 80 13.45 -1.95 -12.61
N GLN A 81 13.06 -0.68 -12.78
CA GLN A 81 13.94 0.42 -13.16
C GLN A 81 13.78 1.60 -12.20
N ASP A 82 14.88 2.29 -11.92
CA ASP A 82 14.90 3.53 -11.14
C ASP A 82 14.43 4.69 -12.03
N MET A 83 13.20 5.16 -11.80
CA MET A 83 12.59 6.25 -12.56
C MET A 83 13.25 7.62 -12.33
N ASN A 84 14.11 7.75 -11.32
CA ASN A 84 14.94 8.94 -11.17
C ASN A 84 16.03 9.03 -12.26
N ASN A 85 16.21 7.95 -13.02
CA ASN A 85 17.15 7.87 -14.12
C ASN A 85 16.42 7.49 -15.41
N ASP A 86 16.34 8.40 -16.37
CA ASP A 86 15.65 8.19 -17.65
C ASP A 86 16.46 7.32 -18.64
N SER A 87 17.20 6.34 -18.12
CA SER A 87 17.96 5.37 -18.91
C SER A 87 17.73 3.97 -18.39
N PHE A 88 17.58 3.00 -19.28
CA PHE A 88 17.52 1.60 -18.88
C PHE A 88 18.84 1.18 -18.22
N MET A 89 18.73 0.62 -17.02
CA MET A 89 19.86 0.22 -16.20
C MET A 89 19.91 -1.31 -16.06
N GLY A 90 21.15 -1.83 -15.93
CA GLY A 90 21.37 -3.25 -15.67
C GLY A 90 21.81 -4.04 -16.90
N LYS A 91 21.91 -5.36 -16.72
CA LYS A 91 22.38 -6.27 -17.76
C LYS A 91 21.56 -7.58 -17.72
N LEU A 92 21.13 -8.04 -18.87
CA LEU A 92 20.52 -9.36 -19.04
C LEU A 92 21.56 -10.39 -19.49
N THR A 93 21.48 -11.58 -18.93
CA THR A 93 22.32 -12.73 -19.29
C THR A 93 21.50 -14.02 -19.29
N THR A 94 22.01 -15.02 -19.97
CA THR A 94 21.49 -16.39 -19.97
C THR A 94 22.65 -17.39 -20.11
N GLN A 95 22.40 -18.66 -19.78
CA GLN A 95 23.38 -19.75 -19.94
C GLN A 95 23.15 -20.58 -21.23
N TYR A 96 22.07 -20.30 -21.99
CA TYR A 96 21.57 -21.23 -23.02
C TYR A 96 21.90 -20.84 -24.45
N GLY A 97 22.00 -19.55 -24.75
CA GLY A 97 22.19 -19.11 -26.13
C GLY A 97 22.40 -17.60 -26.21
N GLU A 98 22.09 -17.01 -27.34
CA GLU A 98 22.20 -15.57 -27.55
C GLU A 98 20.85 -14.90 -27.31
N LEU A 99 20.87 -13.79 -26.51
CA LEU A 99 19.72 -12.93 -26.32
C LEU A 99 19.68 -11.84 -27.40
N ILE A 100 18.48 -11.55 -27.92
CA ILE A 100 18.26 -10.50 -28.92
C ILE A 100 16.92 -9.84 -28.64
N PHE A 101 16.91 -8.51 -28.46
CA PHE A 101 15.66 -7.74 -28.46
C PHE A 101 15.17 -7.46 -29.88
N SER A 102 13.86 -7.53 -30.07
CA SER A 102 13.23 -6.95 -31.25
C SER A 102 13.26 -5.42 -31.15
N ASP A 103 13.41 -4.77 -32.30
CA ASP A 103 13.23 -3.33 -32.44
C ASP A 103 11.77 -2.90 -32.34
N ILE A 104 10.83 -3.83 -32.49
CA ILE A 104 9.40 -3.57 -32.38
C ILE A 104 9.00 -3.51 -30.90
N VAL A 105 8.29 -2.45 -30.53
CA VAL A 105 7.75 -2.21 -29.20
C VAL A 105 6.27 -1.89 -29.32
N GLU A 106 5.45 -2.49 -28.46
CA GLU A 106 4.02 -2.22 -28.39
C GLU A 106 3.73 -1.43 -27.11
N ALA A 107 3.31 -0.17 -27.25
CA ALA A 107 2.91 0.67 -26.13
C ALA A 107 1.41 0.53 -25.87
N ASP A 108 1.02 0.34 -24.63
CA ASP A 108 -0.36 0.36 -24.21
C ASP A 108 -0.84 1.81 -24.05
N CYS A 109 -1.74 2.22 -24.92
CA CYS A 109 -2.33 3.56 -24.91
C CYS A 109 -3.80 3.54 -24.48
N SER A 110 -4.21 2.53 -23.73
CA SER A 110 -5.58 2.40 -23.23
C SER A 110 -5.89 3.45 -22.19
N GLU A 111 -6.99 4.19 -22.35
CA GLU A 111 -7.51 5.11 -21.36
C GLU A 111 -8.37 4.32 -20.38
N ARG A 112 -7.87 4.04 -19.17
CA ARG A 112 -8.53 3.09 -18.25
C ARG A 112 -9.14 3.72 -17.03
N PHE A 113 -8.66 4.89 -16.62
CA PHE A 113 -9.04 5.49 -15.34
C PHE A 113 -9.75 6.83 -15.45
N PHE A 114 -9.95 7.35 -16.67
CA PHE A 114 -10.48 8.71 -16.88
C PHE A 114 -11.84 8.75 -17.57
N THR A 115 -12.39 7.58 -17.96
CA THR A 115 -13.67 7.52 -18.66
C THR A 115 -14.72 6.80 -17.81
N ASP A 116 -15.95 7.32 -17.83
CA ASP A 116 -17.11 6.73 -17.17
C ASP A 116 -17.51 5.37 -17.77
N GLU A 117 -16.94 5.01 -18.92
CA GLU A 117 -17.15 3.73 -19.61
C GLU A 117 -15.82 3.02 -19.84
N TYR A 118 -15.43 2.19 -18.89
CA TYR A 118 -14.30 1.28 -19.10
C TYR A 118 -14.76 0.06 -19.91
N THR A 119 -14.25 -0.09 -21.12
CA THR A 119 -14.62 -1.20 -22.02
C THR A 119 -13.76 -2.45 -21.88
N GLY A 120 -12.66 -2.37 -21.14
CA GLY A 120 -11.65 -3.44 -21.06
C GLY A 120 -10.85 -3.62 -22.36
N GLU A 121 -11.12 -2.83 -23.39
CA GLU A 121 -10.40 -2.92 -24.66
C GLU A 121 -9.01 -2.33 -24.55
N LYS A 122 -8.02 -3.13 -24.93
CA LYS A 122 -6.61 -2.70 -25.00
C LYS A 122 -6.33 -1.99 -26.31
N ASN A 123 -5.74 -0.81 -26.21
CA ASN A 123 -5.35 -0.02 -27.38
C ASN A 123 -3.82 0.06 -27.45
N TYR A 124 -3.23 -0.80 -28.27
CA TYR A 124 -1.79 -0.84 -28.49
C TYR A 124 -1.36 -0.02 -29.69
N LYS A 125 -0.26 0.71 -29.55
CA LYS A 125 0.45 1.35 -30.66
C LYS A 125 1.80 0.71 -30.84
N THR A 126 2.06 0.26 -32.04
CA THR A 126 3.36 -0.32 -32.42
C THR A 126 4.34 0.80 -32.79
N GLY A 127 5.53 0.73 -32.22
CA GLY A 127 6.64 1.65 -32.50
C GLY A 127 7.95 0.91 -32.67
N THR A 128 9.03 1.66 -32.87
CA THR A 128 10.37 1.09 -33.01
C THR A 128 11.29 1.66 -31.94
N TYR A 129 11.93 0.78 -31.17
CA TYR A 129 12.96 1.17 -30.21
C TYR A 129 14.22 1.65 -30.93
N ASN A 130 14.65 2.85 -30.70
CA ASN A 130 15.76 3.50 -31.39
C ASN A 130 16.92 3.92 -30.45
N GLY A 131 16.81 3.58 -29.15
CA GLY A 131 17.80 3.95 -28.12
C GLY A 131 17.86 5.44 -27.79
N LYS A 132 16.91 6.26 -28.28
CA LYS A 132 16.88 7.71 -28.05
C LYS A 132 15.77 8.15 -27.10
N THR A 133 14.68 7.39 -27.06
CA THR A 133 13.56 7.64 -26.14
C THR A 133 13.98 7.20 -24.75
N GLY A 134 13.68 8.00 -23.73
CA GLY A 134 14.00 7.71 -22.34
C GLY A 134 13.26 6.50 -21.80
N ALA A 135 13.81 5.85 -20.78
CA ALA A 135 13.24 4.67 -20.16
C ALA A 135 11.85 4.95 -19.55
N ASN A 136 11.70 6.12 -18.90
CA ASN A 136 10.47 6.49 -18.20
C ASN A 136 9.26 6.55 -19.14
N GLU A 137 9.46 6.96 -20.38
CA GLU A 137 8.38 7.00 -21.36
C GLU A 137 7.86 5.58 -21.71
N TYR A 138 8.76 4.60 -21.85
CA TYR A 138 8.38 3.21 -22.07
C TYR A 138 7.70 2.59 -20.85
N ILE A 139 8.19 2.90 -19.64
CA ILE A 139 7.63 2.42 -18.39
C ILE A 139 6.20 2.93 -18.22
N LYS A 140 6.01 4.24 -18.35
CA LYS A 140 4.70 4.90 -18.21
C LYS A 140 3.64 4.34 -19.16
N ASN A 141 4.04 4.02 -20.39
CA ASN A 141 3.14 3.49 -21.42
C ASN A 141 3.05 1.95 -21.40
N ASN A 142 3.50 1.28 -20.35
CA ASN A 142 3.53 -0.18 -20.25
C ASN A 142 4.04 -0.86 -21.53
N ALA A 143 5.13 -0.35 -22.06
CA ALA A 143 5.65 -0.79 -23.33
C ALA A 143 6.12 -2.26 -23.26
N LEU A 144 5.60 -3.07 -24.16
CA LEU A 144 5.92 -4.47 -24.30
C LEU A 144 7.05 -4.63 -25.32
N PHE A 145 8.17 -5.17 -24.86
CA PHE A 145 9.31 -5.52 -25.69
C PHE A 145 9.32 -7.04 -25.91
N ASN A 146 9.77 -7.48 -27.08
CA ASN A 146 10.02 -8.90 -27.34
C ASN A 146 11.50 -9.21 -27.22
N LEU A 147 11.83 -10.20 -26.39
CA LEU A 147 13.17 -10.74 -26.19
C LEU A 147 13.22 -12.17 -26.71
N PHE A 148 14.19 -12.48 -27.54
CA PHE A 148 14.42 -13.80 -28.09
C PHE A 148 15.67 -14.40 -27.49
N LEU A 149 15.56 -15.65 -27.02
CA LEU A 149 16.69 -16.52 -26.75
C LEU A 149 16.86 -17.42 -27.98
N VAL A 150 17.96 -17.29 -28.70
CA VAL A 150 18.24 -18.07 -29.92
C VAL A 150 19.35 -19.07 -29.64
N CYS A 151 19.01 -20.34 -29.76
CA CYS A 151 19.92 -21.48 -29.65
C CYS A 151 20.17 -22.12 -31.02
N ASP A 152 20.95 -23.23 -31.09
CA ASP A 152 21.27 -23.88 -32.35
C ASP A 152 20.02 -24.45 -33.06
N ASP A 153 19.20 -25.24 -32.34
CA ASP A 153 18.07 -25.96 -32.90
C ASP A 153 16.69 -25.40 -32.49
N TYR A 154 16.65 -24.46 -31.55
CA TYR A 154 15.40 -23.89 -31.00
C TYR A 154 15.54 -22.42 -30.64
N TYR A 155 14.42 -21.81 -30.39
CA TYR A 155 14.36 -20.46 -29.80
C TYR A 155 13.24 -20.36 -28.75
N VAL A 156 13.34 -19.35 -27.87
CA VAL A 156 12.31 -19.00 -26.88
C VAL A 156 11.98 -17.54 -27.07
N GLU A 157 10.70 -17.19 -26.97
CA GLU A 157 10.22 -15.82 -27.05
C GLU A 157 9.66 -15.38 -25.69
N TYR A 158 10.13 -14.24 -25.20
CA TYR A 158 9.69 -13.62 -23.97
C TYR A 158 9.09 -12.26 -24.25
N ASN A 159 8.05 -11.93 -23.52
CA ASN A 159 7.61 -10.57 -23.35
C ASN A 159 8.42 -9.92 -22.22
N VAL A 160 8.77 -8.64 -22.37
CA VAL A 160 9.48 -7.89 -21.34
C VAL A 160 8.75 -6.58 -21.08
N ILE A 161 8.42 -6.34 -19.82
CA ILE A 161 7.86 -5.09 -19.32
C ILE A 161 8.87 -4.49 -18.35
N PHE A 162 9.14 -3.21 -18.52
CA PHE A 162 9.87 -2.43 -17.54
C PHE A 162 8.88 -1.77 -16.59
N THR A 163 9.16 -1.86 -15.29
CA THR A 163 8.32 -1.24 -14.27
C THR A 163 9.09 -0.25 -13.42
N GLY A 164 8.45 0.83 -13.00
CA GLY A 164 8.98 1.79 -12.03
C GLY A 164 8.76 1.36 -10.57
N MET A 165 8.27 0.14 -10.32
CA MET A 165 8.01 -0.36 -8.97
C MET A 165 9.07 -1.33 -8.49
N PRO A 166 9.35 -1.41 -7.19
CA PRO A 166 9.99 -2.59 -6.62
C PRO A 166 9.12 -3.83 -6.86
N VAL A 167 9.76 -4.97 -7.10
CA VAL A 167 9.05 -6.24 -7.38
C VAL A 167 9.38 -7.26 -6.32
N ILE A 168 8.35 -7.82 -5.70
CA ILE A 168 8.44 -8.96 -4.78
C ILE A 168 7.92 -10.22 -5.48
N SER A 169 8.64 -11.32 -5.38
CA SER A 169 8.15 -12.64 -5.78
C SER A 169 8.15 -13.58 -4.60
N LEU A 170 7.00 -14.20 -4.35
CA LEU A 170 6.82 -15.28 -3.38
C LEU A 170 6.71 -16.60 -4.13
N THR A 171 7.57 -17.55 -3.79
CA THR A 171 7.45 -18.94 -4.27
C THR A 171 7.25 -19.85 -3.09
N TYR A 172 6.64 -21.02 -3.29
CA TYR A 172 6.49 -21.97 -2.22
C TYR A 172 7.16 -23.31 -2.56
N ASN A 173 7.71 -23.96 -1.52
CA ASN A 173 8.27 -25.30 -1.61
C ASN A 173 7.26 -26.34 -1.10
N TYR A 174 6.55 -26.02 -0.01
CA TYR A 174 5.51 -26.86 0.56
C TYR A 174 4.52 -26.06 1.41
N TYR A 175 3.31 -26.61 1.56
CA TYR A 175 2.27 -26.08 2.44
C TYR A 175 2.26 -26.86 3.77
N ASN A 176 2.28 -26.11 4.88
CA ASN A 176 2.13 -26.65 6.22
C ASN A 176 0.66 -26.52 6.64
N SER A 177 -0.05 -27.64 6.75
CA SER A 177 -1.47 -27.66 7.12
C SER A 177 -1.73 -27.39 8.60
N GLU A 178 -0.74 -27.53 9.47
CA GLU A 178 -0.89 -27.25 10.90
C GLU A 178 -0.87 -25.73 11.17
N SER A 179 0.07 -25.02 10.55
CA SER A 179 0.15 -23.56 10.65
C SER A 179 -0.66 -22.82 9.57
N MET A 180 -1.26 -23.54 8.62
CA MET A 180 -1.94 -22.98 7.44
C MET A 180 -1.06 -21.99 6.66
N SER A 181 0.20 -22.32 6.53
CA SER A 181 1.22 -21.46 5.91
C SER A 181 1.95 -22.15 4.77
N TRP A 182 2.55 -21.35 3.90
CA TRP A 182 3.48 -21.79 2.86
C TRP A 182 4.91 -21.49 3.29
N ASN A 183 5.79 -22.46 3.12
CA ASN A 183 7.23 -22.28 3.28
C ASN A 183 7.87 -22.19 1.90
N GLY A 184 8.67 -21.19 1.69
CA GLY A 184 9.28 -20.93 0.40
C GLY A 184 10.32 -19.82 0.43
N ASN A 185 10.39 -19.05 -0.65
CA ASN A 185 11.33 -17.97 -0.80
C ASN A 185 10.62 -16.67 -1.17
N MET A 186 11.12 -15.57 -0.62
CA MET A 186 10.82 -14.23 -1.08
C MET A 186 12.04 -13.68 -1.83
N THR A 187 11.83 -13.14 -3.02
CA THR A 187 12.79 -12.30 -3.70
C THR A 187 12.26 -10.88 -3.78
N LEU A 188 13.14 -9.90 -3.62
CA LEU A 188 12.86 -8.48 -3.83
C LEU A 188 13.87 -7.93 -4.82
N PHE A 189 13.38 -7.25 -5.86
CA PHE A 189 14.15 -6.35 -6.71
C PHE A 189 13.73 -4.92 -6.41
N ASP A 190 14.65 -4.14 -5.85
CA ASP A 190 14.41 -2.75 -5.46
C ASP A 190 15.33 -1.83 -6.28
N PRO A 191 14.81 -1.06 -7.24
CA PRO A 191 15.63 -0.21 -8.08
C PRO A 191 16.15 1.04 -7.35
N TYR A 192 15.51 1.45 -6.24
CA TYR A 192 15.77 2.73 -5.58
C TYR A 192 16.82 2.66 -4.47
N HIS A 193 16.92 1.53 -3.75
CA HIS A 193 17.77 1.40 -2.56
C HIS A 193 19.04 0.60 -2.85
N LYS A 194 20.16 1.30 -3.10
CA LYS A 194 21.44 0.72 -3.56
C LYS A 194 21.98 -0.43 -2.71
N LYS A 195 21.75 -0.43 -1.38
CA LYS A 195 22.26 -1.47 -0.47
C LYS A 195 21.48 -2.77 -0.56
N ASN A 196 20.20 -2.71 -0.96
CA ASN A 196 19.27 -3.83 -0.96
C ASN A 196 18.59 -3.99 -2.33
N LYS A 197 19.32 -3.74 -3.41
CA LYS A 197 18.79 -3.85 -4.78
C LYS A 197 18.21 -5.22 -5.11
N TYR A 198 18.76 -6.25 -4.49
CA TYR A 198 18.29 -7.62 -4.59
C TYR A 198 18.37 -8.29 -3.24
N ILE A 199 17.26 -8.89 -2.81
CA ILE A 199 17.15 -9.70 -1.60
C ILE A 199 16.56 -11.04 -2.01
N LEU A 200 17.19 -12.13 -1.57
CA LEU A 200 16.63 -13.47 -1.57
C LEU A 200 16.64 -13.96 -0.13
N ASN A 201 15.49 -14.42 0.37
CA ASN A 201 15.35 -14.89 1.74
C ASN A 201 14.35 -16.03 1.81
N ASP A 202 14.67 -17.06 2.59
CA ASP A 202 13.68 -18.07 2.95
C ASP A 202 12.59 -17.41 3.80
N CYS A 203 11.35 -17.80 3.60
CA CYS A 203 10.24 -17.24 4.33
C CYS A 203 9.13 -18.27 4.57
N GLU A 204 8.37 -18.00 5.63
CA GLU A 204 7.05 -18.56 5.84
C GLU A 204 6.03 -17.44 5.59
N TYR A 205 4.94 -17.74 4.89
CA TYR A 205 3.88 -16.76 4.69
C TYR A 205 2.50 -17.43 4.72
N HIS A 206 1.50 -16.67 5.13
CA HIS A 206 0.12 -17.13 5.22
C HIS A 206 -0.85 -16.03 4.79
N LEU A 207 -2.10 -16.45 4.50
CA LEU A 207 -3.16 -15.49 4.17
C LEU A 207 -3.49 -14.62 5.37
N ARG A 208 -3.74 -13.34 5.10
CA ARG A 208 -4.25 -12.39 6.08
C ARG A 208 -5.58 -11.78 5.60
N GLY A 209 -6.26 -11.12 6.55
CA GLY A 209 -7.59 -10.54 6.36
C GLY A 209 -8.67 -11.54 6.75
N ASP A 210 -9.82 -11.04 7.15
CA ASP A 210 -11.02 -11.83 7.45
C ASP A 210 -11.90 -11.93 6.21
N SER A 211 -12.65 -10.90 5.87
CA SER A 211 -13.49 -10.82 4.67
C SER A 211 -12.69 -10.95 3.37
N THR A 212 -11.56 -10.26 3.27
CA THR A 212 -10.68 -10.26 2.08
C THR A 212 -9.93 -11.58 1.86
N SER A 213 -9.90 -12.48 2.86
CA SER A 213 -9.28 -13.81 2.70
C SER A 213 -10.00 -14.68 1.65
N HIS A 214 -11.25 -14.39 1.33
CA HIS A 214 -12.05 -15.09 0.32
C HIS A 214 -11.97 -14.46 -1.08
N ALA A 215 -11.45 -13.24 -1.21
CA ALA A 215 -11.26 -12.59 -2.51
C ALA A 215 -10.22 -13.31 -3.39
N ASP A 216 -10.25 -13.11 -4.69
CA ASP A 216 -9.28 -13.73 -5.61
C ASP A 216 -7.87 -13.14 -5.42
N LYS A 217 -7.77 -11.83 -5.24
CA LYS A 217 -6.52 -11.16 -4.88
C LYS A 217 -6.30 -11.27 -3.37
N LYS A 218 -5.22 -11.94 -2.97
CA LYS A 218 -4.94 -12.30 -1.57
C LYS A 218 -3.96 -11.34 -0.91
N SER A 219 -4.18 -11.02 0.36
CA SER A 219 -3.19 -10.38 1.22
C SER A 219 -2.40 -11.44 2.00
N TYR A 220 -1.14 -11.12 2.32
CA TYR A 220 -0.23 -12.07 2.99
C TYR A 220 0.44 -11.43 4.20
N GLU A 221 0.69 -12.25 5.24
CA GLU A 221 1.73 -11.98 6.23
C GLU A 221 2.97 -12.82 5.88
N ILE A 222 4.15 -12.19 5.97
CA ILE A 222 5.44 -12.80 5.59
C ILE A 222 6.36 -12.76 6.79
N ASN A 223 6.92 -13.93 7.14
CA ASN A 223 7.95 -14.07 8.15
C ASN A 223 9.24 -14.51 7.46
N LEU A 224 10.24 -13.63 7.41
CA LEU A 224 11.54 -13.91 6.83
C LEU A 224 12.40 -14.72 7.80
N SER A 225 13.20 -15.65 7.30
CA SER A 225 14.17 -16.38 8.11
C SER A 225 15.29 -15.50 8.67
N GLU A 226 15.62 -14.42 7.98
CA GLU A 226 16.59 -13.41 8.41
C GLU A 226 15.97 -12.01 8.28
N LYS A 227 16.29 -11.16 9.26
CA LYS A 227 15.85 -9.76 9.22
C LYS A 227 16.46 -9.00 8.06
N LYS A 228 15.63 -8.34 7.27
CA LYS A 228 16.02 -7.49 6.14
C LYS A 228 15.31 -6.14 6.21
N SER A 229 15.97 -5.12 5.69
CA SER A 229 15.32 -3.85 5.38
C SER A 229 14.74 -3.96 3.98
N LEU A 230 13.45 -3.90 3.85
CA LEU A 230 12.73 -3.95 2.56
C LEU A 230 12.36 -2.53 2.14
N VAL A 231 12.59 -2.17 0.89
CA VAL A 231 12.25 -0.88 0.25
C VAL A 231 12.52 0.35 1.14
N GLY A 232 13.68 0.36 1.80
CA GLY A 232 14.12 1.48 2.65
C GLY A 232 13.48 1.54 4.04
N MET A 233 12.54 0.67 4.36
CA MET A 233 11.92 0.59 5.69
C MET A 233 12.87 -0.07 6.71
N ARG A 234 12.44 -0.17 7.98
CA ARG A 234 13.25 -0.74 9.08
C ARG A 234 13.74 -2.16 8.77
N THR A 235 14.71 -2.63 9.52
CA THR A 235 15.19 -4.02 9.44
C THR A 235 14.33 -4.92 10.32
N ASP A 236 13.57 -5.82 9.69
CA ASP A 236 12.68 -6.75 10.37
C ASP A 236 12.55 -8.09 9.64
N ASP A 237 11.92 -9.04 10.30
CA ASP A 237 11.54 -10.36 9.76
C ASP A 237 10.03 -10.48 9.49
N ASP A 238 9.19 -9.61 10.09
CA ASP A 238 7.73 -9.65 9.96
C ASP A 238 7.19 -8.52 9.08
N TRP A 239 6.47 -8.87 8.01
CA TRP A 239 5.93 -7.94 7.03
C TRP A 239 4.48 -8.28 6.66
N ALA A 240 3.73 -7.30 6.17
CA ALA A 240 2.42 -7.50 5.59
C ALA A 240 2.38 -7.02 4.14
N LEU A 241 1.85 -7.84 3.23
CA LEU A 241 1.49 -7.47 1.87
C LEU A 241 -0.02 -7.30 1.79
N ILE A 242 -0.47 -6.06 1.66
CA ILE A 242 -1.90 -5.71 1.60
C ILE A 242 -2.32 -5.61 0.14
N ALA A 243 -3.35 -6.37 -0.24
CA ALA A 243 -3.88 -6.40 -1.60
C ALA A 243 -4.62 -5.11 -2.01
N MET A 244 -4.89 -4.23 -1.06
CA MET A 244 -5.60 -2.95 -1.26
C MET A 244 -6.97 -3.10 -1.93
N LEU A 245 -7.67 -4.20 -1.62
CA LEU A 245 -9.06 -4.38 -2.04
C LEU A 245 -9.95 -3.39 -1.28
N GLY A 246 -10.80 -2.67 -1.99
CA GLY A 246 -11.63 -1.63 -1.39
C GLY A 246 -10.91 -0.30 -1.14
N ASP A 247 -9.59 -0.21 -1.32
CA ASP A 247 -8.84 1.05 -1.29
C ASP A 247 -8.95 1.70 -2.68
N ASN A 248 -9.99 2.50 -2.88
CA ASN A 248 -10.21 3.17 -4.15
C ASN A 248 -9.08 4.17 -4.41
N GLY A 249 -8.38 3.99 -5.53
CA GLY A 249 -7.21 4.78 -5.88
C GLY A 249 -5.89 4.26 -5.30
N PHE A 250 -5.94 3.25 -4.44
CA PHE A 250 -4.76 2.66 -3.81
C PHE A 250 -3.95 3.63 -2.94
N VAL A 251 -4.56 4.75 -2.52
CA VAL A 251 -3.86 5.80 -1.77
C VAL A 251 -4.31 5.94 -0.32
N HIS A 252 -5.52 5.47 0.04
CA HIS A 252 -6.13 5.70 1.35
C HIS A 252 -5.28 5.14 2.50
N ASN A 253 -4.92 3.85 2.44
CA ASN A 253 -4.05 3.24 3.45
C ASN A 253 -2.73 3.99 3.61
N LYS A 254 -2.03 4.27 2.51
CA LYS A 254 -0.71 4.91 2.55
C LYS A 254 -0.82 6.35 3.06
N LEU A 255 -1.76 7.12 2.56
CA LEU A 255 -2.00 8.50 3.00
C LEU A 255 -2.34 8.56 4.49
N ALA A 256 -3.23 7.67 4.94
CA ALA A 256 -3.63 7.60 6.33
C ALA A 256 -2.43 7.32 7.26
N TYR A 257 -1.60 6.34 6.92
CA TYR A 257 -0.39 6.06 7.70
C TYR A 257 0.61 7.23 7.68
N GLU A 258 0.84 7.86 6.53
CA GLU A 258 1.75 9.00 6.45
C GLU A 258 1.29 10.18 7.31
N LEU A 259 -0.01 10.52 7.26
CA LEU A 259 -0.57 11.58 8.11
C LEU A 259 -0.49 11.25 9.60
N TRP A 260 -0.80 9.99 9.97
CA TRP A 260 -0.65 9.58 11.37
C TRP A 260 0.81 9.65 11.83
N ASN A 261 1.74 9.20 11.01
CA ASN A 261 3.15 9.24 11.33
C ASN A 261 3.65 10.68 11.59
N GLU A 262 3.15 11.64 10.82
CA GLU A 262 3.47 13.07 11.00
C GLU A 262 2.82 13.64 12.27
N ILE A 263 1.56 13.32 12.56
CA ILE A 263 0.87 13.73 13.79
C ILE A 263 1.59 13.16 15.01
N SER A 264 1.83 11.85 15.01
CA SER A 264 2.52 11.15 16.10
C SER A 264 3.92 11.69 16.37
N ALA A 265 4.64 12.10 15.34
CA ALA A 265 5.97 12.70 15.48
C ALA A 265 6.00 14.04 16.23
N THR A 266 4.84 14.67 16.45
CA THR A 266 4.73 15.90 17.25
C THR A 266 4.66 15.63 18.77
N ASN A 267 4.53 14.36 19.18
CA ASN A 267 4.51 13.93 20.58
C ASN A 267 5.73 13.06 20.90
N GLU A 268 6.31 13.28 22.07
CA GLU A 268 7.35 12.39 22.59
C GLU A 268 6.71 11.21 23.33
N THR A 269 6.83 10.00 22.77
CA THR A 269 6.32 8.78 23.39
C THR A 269 7.46 7.77 23.61
N PRO A 270 7.40 6.94 24.68
CA PRO A 270 8.40 5.89 24.92
C PRO A 270 8.24 4.66 23.99
N TYR A 271 7.24 4.64 23.15
CA TYR A 271 6.89 3.60 22.19
C TYR A 271 6.80 4.20 20.79
N ASP A 272 6.72 3.34 19.80
CA ASP A 272 6.44 3.72 18.41
C ASP A 272 5.04 3.23 18.04
N ASN A 273 4.18 4.12 17.56
CA ASN A 273 2.82 3.83 17.13
C ASN A 273 2.60 4.21 15.66
N THR A 274 3.69 4.28 14.90
CA THR A 274 3.68 4.59 13.47
C THR A 274 3.72 3.31 12.64
N VAL A 275 3.25 3.36 11.39
CA VAL A 275 3.37 2.29 10.40
C VAL A 275 3.95 2.88 9.13
N LYS A 276 5.03 2.30 8.63
CA LYS A 276 5.56 2.65 7.30
C LYS A 276 5.13 1.62 6.29
N CYS A 277 4.87 2.09 5.08
CA CYS A 277 4.46 1.24 3.97
C CYS A 277 4.93 1.80 2.63
N GLU A 278 5.14 0.89 1.65
CA GLU A 278 5.58 1.25 0.32
C GLU A 278 4.87 0.41 -0.75
N PHE A 279 4.62 1.01 -1.91
CA PHE A 279 4.04 0.31 -3.05
C PHE A 279 5.05 -0.67 -3.65
N VAL A 280 4.56 -1.88 -3.98
CA VAL A 280 5.33 -2.92 -4.64
C VAL A 280 4.45 -3.67 -5.63
N GLU A 281 5.03 -4.24 -6.67
CA GLU A 281 4.36 -5.25 -7.48
C GLU A 281 4.72 -6.64 -6.98
N VAL A 282 3.74 -7.55 -7.01
CA VAL A 282 3.89 -8.89 -6.43
C VAL A 282 3.68 -9.98 -7.46
N PHE A 283 4.54 -10.97 -7.41
CA PHE A 283 4.36 -12.27 -8.04
C PHE A 283 4.12 -13.33 -6.98
N TYR A 284 3.15 -14.18 -7.22
CA TYR A 284 2.91 -15.37 -6.42
C TYR A 284 3.07 -16.60 -7.31
N ASP A 285 4.02 -17.45 -6.96
CA ASP A 285 4.33 -18.69 -7.68
C ASP A 285 4.44 -18.48 -9.21
N ASN A 286 5.29 -17.55 -9.61
CA ASN A 286 5.50 -17.16 -11.01
C ASN A 286 4.22 -16.69 -11.74
N THR A 287 3.29 -16.11 -11.02
CA THR A 287 2.11 -15.46 -11.60
C THR A 287 2.05 -14.03 -11.11
N TYR A 288 1.93 -13.09 -12.02
CA TYR A 288 1.75 -11.67 -11.65
C TYR A 288 0.47 -11.49 -10.86
N SER A 289 0.59 -10.94 -9.67
CA SER A 289 -0.51 -10.76 -8.70
C SER A 289 -0.93 -9.30 -8.52
N GLY A 290 -0.23 -8.36 -9.17
CA GLY A 290 -0.63 -6.95 -9.19
C GLY A 290 0.11 -6.07 -8.21
N LEU A 291 -0.49 -4.90 -7.96
CA LEU A 291 -0.01 -3.85 -7.07
C LEU A 291 -0.41 -4.15 -5.61
N TYR A 292 0.54 -4.02 -4.70
CA TYR A 292 0.35 -4.24 -3.27
C TYR A 292 0.97 -3.11 -2.45
N LEU A 293 0.50 -2.97 -1.22
CA LEU A 293 1.15 -2.15 -0.21
C LEU A 293 1.94 -3.06 0.74
N LEU A 294 3.26 -2.93 0.76
CA LEU A 294 4.13 -3.60 1.73
C LEU A 294 4.20 -2.75 2.98
N CYS A 295 3.77 -3.30 4.12
CA CYS A 295 3.66 -2.59 5.38
C CYS A 295 4.50 -3.23 6.48
N GLU A 296 5.02 -2.40 7.39
CA GLU A 296 5.49 -2.82 8.71
C GLU A 296 4.31 -3.36 9.52
N LYS A 297 4.51 -4.44 10.26
CA LYS A 297 3.47 -5.00 11.15
C LYS A 297 3.50 -4.30 12.51
N ILE A 298 2.32 -4.09 13.08
CA ILE A 298 2.20 -3.67 14.48
C ILE A 298 2.52 -4.87 15.36
N ASP A 299 3.69 -4.84 15.98
CA ASP A 299 4.18 -5.84 16.91
C ASP A 299 5.08 -5.21 17.99
N ARG A 300 5.59 -6.07 18.88
CA ARG A 300 6.52 -5.62 19.93
C ARG A 300 7.74 -4.86 19.38
N LYS A 301 8.31 -5.32 18.25
CA LYS A 301 9.54 -4.75 17.68
C LYS A 301 9.27 -3.39 17.08
N GLN A 302 8.18 -3.29 16.31
CA GLN A 302 7.75 -2.04 15.70
C GLN A 302 7.39 -1.01 16.80
N CYS A 303 6.60 -1.41 17.80
CA CYS A 303 6.20 -0.53 18.89
C CYS A 303 7.34 -0.28 19.91
N LYS A 304 8.55 -0.86 19.72
CA LYS A 304 9.71 -0.73 20.64
C LYS A 304 9.41 -1.14 22.08
N LEU A 305 8.50 -2.09 22.27
CA LEU A 305 8.08 -2.54 23.59
C LEU A 305 9.10 -3.46 24.24
N THR A 306 9.20 -3.36 25.55
CA THR A 306 10.13 -4.08 26.41
C THR A 306 9.41 -5.03 27.38
N GLU A 307 10.14 -5.68 28.25
CA GLU A 307 9.57 -6.56 29.27
C GLU A 307 8.72 -5.75 30.27
N GLY A 308 7.49 -6.20 30.46
CA GLY A 308 6.50 -5.55 31.33
C GLY A 308 5.60 -4.55 30.63
N ASP A 309 5.81 -4.29 29.31
CA ASP A 309 4.88 -3.54 28.48
C ASP A 309 3.84 -4.48 27.87
N TYR A 310 2.69 -3.92 27.46
CA TYR A 310 1.61 -4.69 26.84
C TYR A 310 1.25 -4.14 25.46
N LEU A 311 0.91 -5.07 24.56
CA LEU A 311 0.26 -4.79 23.27
C LEU A 311 -0.96 -5.69 23.15
N TYR A 312 -2.12 -5.07 23.04
CA TYR A 312 -3.40 -5.74 22.82
C TYR A 312 -3.89 -5.43 21.40
N ARG A 313 -4.54 -6.41 20.78
CA ARG A 313 -5.30 -6.21 19.54
C ARG A 313 -6.78 -6.34 19.85
N LEU A 314 -7.56 -5.43 19.34
CA LEU A 314 -9.01 -5.52 19.33
C LEU A 314 -9.42 -6.54 18.26
N ASP A 315 -10.17 -7.55 18.67
CA ASP A 315 -10.79 -8.54 17.80
C ASP A 315 -12.31 -8.47 17.95
N GLU A 316 -13.03 -8.95 16.95
CA GLU A 316 -14.47 -9.16 17.07
C GLU A 316 -14.80 -10.11 18.21
N LEU A 317 -15.92 -9.86 18.89
CA LEU A 317 -16.39 -10.69 19.98
C LEU A 317 -16.79 -12.09 19.48
N LYS A 318 -15.92 -13.07 19.73
CA LYS A 318 -16.13 -14.49 19.33
C LYS A 318 -16.44 -15.42 20.50
N SER A 319 -16.35 -14.91 21.75
CA SER A 319 -16.53 -15.71 22.97
C SER A 319 -18.00 -15.92 23.27
N GLU A 320 -18.41 -17.18 23.56
CA GLU A 320 -19.73 -17.48 24.11
C GLU A 320 -19.87 -17.00 25.56
N ASP A 321 -18.75 -16.83 26.28
CA ASP A 321 -18.71 -16.26 27.63
C ASP A 321 -18.39 -14.76 27.57
N ASN A 322 -19.43 -13.99 27.32
CA ASN A 322 -19.37 -12.54 27.12
C ASN A 322 -19.48 -11.77 28.45
N THR A 323 -19.18 -12.38 29.59
CA THR A 323 -19.35 -11.74 30.87
C THR A 323 -18.03 -11.50 31.61
N LEU A 324 -17.86 -10.28 32.10
CA LEU A 324 -16.98 -9.95 33.20
C LEU A 324 -17.85 -9.76 34.46
N PRO A 325 -17.31 -9.81 35.68
CA PRO A 325 -18.11 -9.60 36.89
C PRO A 325 -18.92 -8.30 36.83
N GLY A 326 -20.25 -8.44 36.64
CA GLY A 326 -21.20 -7.30 36.57
C GLY A 326 -21.28 -6.58 35.23
N TYR A 327 -20.69 -7.13 34.16
CA TYR A 327 -20.64 -6.47 32.86
C TYR A 327 -20.61 -7.50 31.72
N GLU A 328 -21.40 -7.26 30.66
CA GLU A 328 -21.36 -8.00 29.42
C GLU A 328 -20.29 -7.38 28.51
N LYS A 329 -19.29 -8.18 28.11
CA LYS A 329 -18.22 -7.72 27.22
C LYS A 329 -18.78 -7.18 25.91
N GLN A 330 -18.18 -6.10 25.41
CA GLN A 330 -18.47 -5.54 24.10
C GLN A 330 -17.42 -6.01 23.08
N PHE A 331 -16.19 -6.27 23.53
CA PHE A 331 -15.05 -6.55 22.68
C PHE A 331 -14.30 -7.81 23.17
N ASP A 332 -13.57 -8.41 22.24
CA ASP A 332 -12.58 -9.45 22.56
C ASP A 332 -11.17 -8.91 22.27
N PHE A 333 -10.33 -8.92 23.31
CA PHE A 333 -8.97 -8.44 23.21
C PHE A 333 -8.00 -9.61 23.20
N ARG A 334 -7.03 -9.57 22.26
CA ARG A 334 -5.96 -10.55 22.19
C ARG A 334 -4.63 -9.91 22.60
N ILE A 335 -3.92 -10.53 23.54
CA ILE A 335 -2.56 -10.11 23.88
C ILE A 335 -1.61 -10.50 22.73
N LYS A 336 -0.96 -9.51 22.15
CA LYS A 336 0.10 -9.67 21.13
C LYS A 336 1.48 -9.64 21.79
N TRP A 337 1.60 -8.98 22.92
CA TRP A 337 2.78 -8.95 23.77
C TRP A 337 2.36 -8.76 25.24
N PRO A 338 2.98 -9.46 26.22
CA PRO A 338 4.02 -10.48 26.06
C PRO A 338 3.55 -11.76 25.35
N LYS A 339 4.50 -12.63 24.93
CA LYS A 339 4.17 -13.91 24.30
C LYS A 339 3.67 -14.93 25.33
N ASP A 340 4.34 -14.96 26.50
CA ASP A 340 3.96 -15.80 27.64
C ASP A 340 3.12 -14.94 28.57
N TYR A 341 1.82 -15.15 28.60
CA TYR A 341 0.85 -14.37 29.37
C TYR A 341 -0.11 -15.27 30.15
N SER A 342 -0.71 -14.70 31.16
CA SER A 342 -1.72 -15.30 32.03
C SER A 342 -3.03 -14.50 31.98
N ALA A 343 -4.06 -14.98 32.69
CA ALA A 343 -5.32 -14.23 32.82
C ALA A 343 -5.14 -12.85 33.52
N GLU A 344 -4.13 -12.69 34.37
CA GLU A 344 -3.84 -11.43 35.05
C GLU A 344 -3.36 -10.34 34.10
N ASP A 345 -2.74 -10.71 32.98
CA ASP A 345 -2.23 -9.77 31.98
C ASP A 345 -3.34 -9.07 31.19
N TYR A 346 -4.56 -9.61 31.22
CA TYR A 346 -5.76 -8.97 30.66
C TYR A 346 -6.33 -7.87 31.57
N LYS A 347 -5.86 -7.75 32.82
CA LYS A 347 -6.48 -6.84 33.79
C LYS A 347 -6.55 -5.40 33.30
N ILE A 348 -5.47 -4.88 32.71
CA ILE A 348 -5.39 -3.48 32.24
C ILE A 348 -6.46 -3.21 31.18
N ILE A 349 -6.55 -4.06 30.17
CA ILE A 349 -7.49 -3.85 29.07
C ILE A 349 -8.95 -4.16 29.48
N ASN A 350 -9.16 -5.11 30.39
CA ASN A 350 -10.48 -5.38 30.95
C ASN A 350 -10.96 -4.24 31.87
N ASP A 351 -10.07 -3.62 32.63
CA ASP A 351 -10.39 -2.43 33.45
C ASP A 351 -10.77 -1.24 32.55
N PHE A 352 -10.07 -1.05 31.41
CA PHE A 352 -10.41 -0.08 30.38
C PHE A 352 -11.79 -0.36 29.78
N GLU A 353 -12.05 -1.58 29.34
CA GLU A 353 -13.33 -1.96 28.77
C GLU A 353 -14.48 -1.74 29.76
N TYR A 354 -14.32 -2.19 31.02
CA TYR A 354 -15.30 -1.96 32.06
C TYR A 354 -15.57 -0.48 32.30
N LEU A 355 -14.50 0.32 32.38
CA LEU A 355 -14.62 1.77 32.62
C LEU A 355 -15.43 2.47 31.53
N PHE A 356 -15.19 2.15 30.26
CA PHE A 356 -15.80 2.89 29.17
C PHE A 356 -17.08 2.27 28.62
N TYR A 357 -17.30 0.97 28.75
CA TYR A 357 -18.42 0.29 28.09
C TYR A 357 -19.43 -0.33 29.04
N SER A 358 -19.14 -0.44 30.33
CA SER A 358 -20.16 -0.86 31.30
C SER A 358 -21.19 0.26 31.56
N LYS A 359 -22.41 -0.12 31.98
CA LYS A 359 -23.50 0.83 32.26
C LYS A 359 -23.18 1.78 33.41
N ASP A 360 -22.50 1.26 34.44
CA ASP A 360 -22.26 1.96 35.69
C ASP A 360 -20.74 2.12 35.99
N GLY A 361 -19.88 1.81 35.03
CA GLY A 361 -18.43 1.78 35.24
C GLY A 361 -17.72 3.12 35.02
N PHE A 362 -18.34 4.07 34.31
CA PHE A 362 -17.65 5.28 33.91
C PHE A 362 -17.35 6.20 35.11
N ASP A 363 -16.07 6.52 35.25
CA ASP A 363 -15.51 7.43 36.22
C ASP A 363 -14.51 8.36 35.52
N LEU A 364 -14.79 9.66 35.49
CA LEU A 364 -14.00 10.61 34.71
C LEU A 364 -12.57 10.75 35.22
N ASP A 365 -12.37 10.74 36.55
CA ASP A 365 -11.03 10.87 37.13
C ASP A 365 -10.17 9.64 36.75
N LYS A 366 -10.75 8.46 36.82
CA LYS A 366 -10.09 7.23 36.35
C LYS A 366 -9.82 7.26 34.86
N ALA A 367 -10.73 7.81 34.04
CA ALA A 367 -10.50 7.92 32.60
C ALA A 367 -9.23 8.74 32.30
N TYR A 368 -9.01 9.82 33.05
CA TYR A 368 -7.77 10.59 32.90
C TYR A 368 -6.52 9.90 33.47
N GLU A 369 -6.68 8.96 34.40
CA GLU A 369 -5.56 8.19 34.95
C GLU A 369 -5.11 7.03 34.03
N VAL A 370 -6.06 6.38 33.34
CA VAL A 370 -5.79 5.16 32.56
C VAL A 370 -5.42 5.43 31.10
N LEU A 371 -5.62 6.65 30.60
CA LEU A 371 -5.33 7.02 29.22
C LEU A 371 -4.08 7.88 29.10
N ASN A 372 -3.30 7.65 28.06
CA ASN A 372 -2.37 8.65 27.54
C ASN A 372 -3.18 9.68 26.74
N LEU A 373 -3.60 10.74 27.44
CA LEU A 373 -4.58 11.67 26.87
C LEU A 373 -4.07 12.38 25.61
N ASP A 374 -2.77 12.67 25.53
CA ASP A 374 -2.17 13.32 24.36
C ASP A 374 -2.30 12.44 23.10
N ASN A 375 -1.95 11.15 23.21
CA ASN A 375 -2.13 10.21 22.13
C ASN A 375 -3.60 10.02 21.77
N ILE A 376 -4.46 9.84 22.77
CA ILE A 376 -5.89 9.57 22.55
C ILE A 376 -6.60 10.77 21.92
N ILE A 377 -6.25 12.00 22.29
CA ILE A 377 -6.79 13.19 21.62
C ILE A 377 -6.28 13.29 20.19
N ASP A 378 -5.00 13.07 19.95
CA ASP A 378 -4.46 13.07 18.59
C ASP A 378 -5.11 12.00 17.72
N MET A 379 -5.29 10.78 18.28
CA MET A 379 -5.96 9.70 17.58
C MET A 379 -7.41 10.04 17.25
N ASN A 380 -8.12 10.68 18.19
CA ASN A 380 -9.50 11.13 17.95
C ASN A 380 -9.57 12.24 16.88
N LEU A 381 -8.69 13.25 16.94
CA LEU A 381 -8.64 14.31 15.94
C LEU A 381 -8.29 13.75 14.56
N TYR A 382 -7.36 12.80 14.53
CA TYR A 382 -6.98 12.09 13.31
C TYR A 382 -8.13 11.24 12.77
N SER A 383 -8.79 10.41 13.59
CA SER A 383 -9.96 9.63 13.20
C SER A 383 -11.08 10.51 12.65
N MET A 384 -11.33 11.66 13.30
CA MET A 384 -12.29 12.65 12.79
C MET A 384 -11.86 13.24 11.45
N LEU A 385 -10.56 13.52 11.24
CA LEU A 385 -10.05 14.05 9.98
C LEU A 385 -10.26 13.08 8.81
N ILE A 386 -9.91 11.82 9.01
CA ILE A 386 -9.96 10.81 7.95
C ILE A 386 -11.31 10.10 7.82
N CYS A 387 -12.27 10.34 8.73
CA CYS A 387 -13.52 9.59 8.86
C CYS A 387 -13.29 8.07 9.02
N GLY A 388 -12.32 7.68 9.83
CA GLY A 388 -11.92 6.29 10.07
C GLY A 388 -12.86 5.56 11.02
N VAL A 389 -14.12 5.33 10.62
CA VAL A 389 -15.16 4.73 11.49
C VAL A 389 -14.97 3.23 11.69
N ASP A 390 -14.40 2.54 10.74
CA ASP A 390 -14.07 1.10 10.84
C ASP A 390 -13.00 0.81 11.90
N ASN A 391 -12.29 1.85 12.34
CA ASN A 391 -11.24 1.74 13.36
C ASN A 391 -11.72 2.02 14.79
N TRP A 392 -13.03 2.12 15.05
CA TRP A 392 -13.53 2.38 16.41
C TRP A 392 -13.75 1.12 17.25
N ASP A 393 -14.18 0.05 16.62
CA ASP A 393 -14.50 -1.25 17.25
C ASP A 393 -13.83 -2.44 16.56
N ALA A 394 -13.03 -2.18 15.52
CA ALA A 394 -12.17 -3.13 14.83
C ALA A 394 -10.83 -2.47 14.48
N ASN A 395 -9.90 -3.22 13.94
CA ASN A 395 -8.66 -2.72 13.36
C ASN A 395 -7.82 -1.79 14.27
N CYS A 396 -7.88 -2.01 15.59
CA CYS A 396 -7.14 -1.22 16.58
C CYS A 396 -6.17 -2.08 17.39
N PHE A 397 -5.09 -1.44 17.81
CA PHE A 397 -4.19 -1.98 18.82
C PHE A 397 -4.07 -0.99 19.98
N TYR A 398 -3.87 -1.52 21.19
CA TYR A 398 -3.69 -0.74 22.39
C TYR A 398 -2.34 -1.05 23.02
N ILE A 399 -1.58 -0.01 23.28
CA ILE A 399 -0.27 -0.10 23.94
C ILE A 399 -0.44 0.38 25.38
N ALA A 400 0.06 -0.41 26.35
CA ALA A 400 0.11 -0.01 27.74
C ALA A 400 1.55 -0.16 28.28
N PRO A 401 2.40 0.88 28.14
CA PRO A 401 3.80 0.79 28.51
C PRO A 401 3.98 0.99 30.02
N LYS A 402 4.81 0.16 30.63
CA LYS A 402 5.16 0.27 32.05
C LYS A 402 5.79 1.63 32.40
N SER A 403 6.60 2.14 31.50
CA SER A 403 7.26 3.45 31.66
C SER A 403 6.27 4.61 31.73
N ASP A 404 5.04 4.43 31.24
CA ASP A 404 3.94 5.40 31.27
C ASP A 404 2.83 4.99 32.27
N ASN A 405 3.18 4.23 33.30
CA ASN A 405 2.25 3.72 34.31
C ASN A 405 1.06 2.94 33.72
N TYR A 406 1.29 2.24 32.61
CA TYR A 406 0.29 1.48 31.85
C TYR A 406 -0.86 2.32 31.30
N ARG A 407 -0.66 3.63 31.11
CA ARG A 407 -1.65 4.45 30.41
C ARG A 407 -1.80 3.96 28.98
N ILE A 408 -3.04 3.77 28.58
CA ILE A 408 -3.40 3.20 27.28
C ILE A 408 -3.25 4.25 26.18
N SER A 409 -2.59 3.83 25.11
CA SER A 409 -2.49 4.53 23.84
C SER A 409 -3.02 3.64 22.74
N GLU A 410 -3.52 4.24 21.67
CA GLU A 410 -4.12 3.53 20.54
C GLU A 410 -3.27 3.63 19.29
N VAL A 411 -3.33 2.59 18.46
CA VAL A 411 -2.73 2.51 17.12
C VAL A 411 -3.75 1.90 16.17
N MET A 412 -4.07 2.60 15.10
CA MET A 412 -4.99 2.11 14.05
C MET A 412 -4.27 1.27 13.01
N TRP A 413 -5.01 0.36 12.42
CA TRP A 413 -4.57 -0.56 11.38
C TRP A 413 -5.67 -0.73 10.33
N ASP A 414 -5.29 -1.04 9.09
CA ASP A 414 -6.21 -1.31 7.96
C ASP A 414 -7.09 -0.09 7.61
N MET A 415 -6.44 0.89 6.99
CA MET A 415 -6.97 2.25 6.80
C MET A 415 -7.59 2.47 5.41
N ASN A 416 -8.08 1.41 4.74
CA ASN A 416 -8.67 1.52 3.40
C ASN A 416 -10.01 2.27 3.40
N GLU A 417 -10.80 2.15 4.47
CA GLU A 417 -12.11 2.80 4.60
C GLU A 417 -12.01 4.17 5.28
N THR A 418 -11.35 5.11 4.61
CA THR A 418 -11.07 6.45 5.12
C THR A 418 -11.30 7.51 4.06
N PHE A 419 -11.22 8.80 4.43
CA PHE A 419 -11.38 9.95 3.54
C PHE A 419 -12.68 9.97 2.74
N GLY A 420 -13.76 9.44 3.33
CA GLY A 420 -15.08 9.35 2.70
C GLY A 420 -15.28 8.14 1.80
N ASP A 421 -14.28 7.27 1.64
CA ASP A 421 -14.43 5.99 0.95
C ASP A 421 -14.70 4.89 1.96
N ASN A 422 -15.97 4.57 2.20
CA ASN A 422 -16.30 3.44 3.04
C ASN A 422 -17.63 2.78 2.59
N GLU A 423 -17.81 1.50 2.93
CA GLU A 423 -18.97 0.74 2.50
C GLU A 423 -20.29 1.22 3.13
N TRP A 424 -20.22 1.99 4.22
CA TRP A 424 -21.36 2.39 5.05
C TRP A 424 -21.92 3.76 4.69
N PHE A 425 -21.15 4.59 3.99
CA PHE A 425 -21.48 5.97 3.72
C PHE A 425 -21.33 6.31 2.22
N ASP A 426 -22.12 7.26 1.74
CA ASP A 426 -22.03 7.80 0.38
C ASP A 426 -21.05 8.98 0.39
N TYR A 427 -20.05 8.97 -0.46
CA TYR A 427 -18.97 9.97 -0.62
C TYR A 427 -19.39 11.44 -0.56
N THR A 428 -20.68 11.73 -0.75
CA THR A 428 -21.15 13.09 -0.94
C THR A 428 -21.56 13.81 0.34
N VAL A 429 -21.67 13.10 1.48
CA VAL A 429 -22.31 13.65 2.69
C VAL A 429 -21.36 13.78 3.89
N GLU A 430 -20.19 13.16 3.85
CA GLU A 430 -19.51 12.79 5.09
C GLU A 430 -18.51 13.77 5.62
N TYR A 431 -18.12 14.78 4.85
CA TYR A 431 -17.27 15.83 5.38
C TYR A 431 -17.97 16.62 6.53
N GLU A 432 -19.32 16.61 6.62
CA GLU A 432 -20.11 17.32 7.63
C GLU A 432 -20.45 16.48 8.88
N THR A 433 -20.18 15.18 8.88
CA THR A 433 -20.50 14.35 10.03
C THR A 433 -19.56 14.58 11.21
N SER A 434 -20.08 15.12 12.29
CA SER A 434 -19.52 15.17 13.65
C SER A 434 -20.50 15.95 14.53
N PRO A 435 -20.57 15.77 15.82
CA PRO A 435 -19.63 15.14 16.76
C PRO A 435 -19.74 13.62 16.84
N ASP A 436 -20.61 13.00 16.05
CA ASP A 436 -20.83 11.54 16.11
C ASP A 436 -19.63 10.74 15.57
N MET A 437 -18.65 11.44 14.98
CA MET A 437 -17.39 10.86 14.49
C MET A 437 -16.26 10.83 15.55
N MET A 438 -16.55 11.11 16.80
CA MET A 438 -15.58 10.87 17.88
C MET A 438 -15.49 9.39 18.22
N ILE A 439 -14.29 8.92 18.51
CA ILE A 439 -14.09 7.58 19.05
C ILE A 439 -15.01 7.40 20.28
N PRO A 440 -15.81 6.32 20.39
CA PRO A 440 -16.89 6.21 21.36
C PRO A 440 -16.48 6.46 22.81
N TYR A 441 -15.32 5.97 23.25
CA TYR A 441 -14.86 6.21 24.62
C TYR A 441 -14.36 7.64 24.83
N VAL A 442 -13.82 8.29 23.79
CA VAL A 442 -13.44 9.72 23.85
C VAL A 442 -14.68 10.59 23.94
N LYS A 443 -15.74 10.24 23.21
CA LYS A 443 -17.05 10.91 23.30
C LYS A 443 -17.59 10.91 24.73
N LYS A 444 -17.47 9.80 25.47
CA LYS A 444 -17.88 9.74 26.88
C LYS A 444 -17.14 10.72 27.77
N ILE A 445 -15.81 10.85 27.56
CA ILE A 445 -15.02 11.86 28.30
C ILE A 445 -15.46 13.27 27.90
N TYR A 446 -15.66 13.49 26.59
CA TYR A 446 -16.12 14.77 26.06
C TYR A 446 -17.46 15.19 26.69
N ASP A 447 -18.44 14.30 26.73
CA ASP A 447 -19.78 14.56 27.29
C ASP A 447 -19.71 14.84 28.82
N ALA A 448 -18.78 14.20 29.54
CA ALA A 448 -18.62 14.36 30.98
C ALA A 448 -17.82 15.63 31.36
N ASP A 449 -16.92 16.12 30.52
CA ASP A 449 -16.11 17.33 30.76
C ASP A 449 -15.96 18.15 29.47
N THR A 450 -17.10 18.53 28.90
CA THR A 450 -17.20 19.23 27.62
C THR A 450 -16.32 20.48 27.56
N LYS A 451 -16.27 21.25 28.65
CA LYS A 451 -15.48 22.48 28.70
C LYS A 451 -13.98 22.22 28.58
N LYS A 452 -13.45 21.26 29.31
CA LYS A 452 -12.02 20.91 29.25
C LYS A 452 -11.67 20.27 27.93
N MET A 453 -12.51 19.34 27.48
CA MET A 453 -12.25 18.57 26.24
C MET A 453 -12.36 19.43 24.99
N SER A 454 -13.38 20.29 24.87
CA SER A 454 -13.49 21.24 23.75
C SER A 454 -12.31 22.19 23.67
N SER A 455 -11.86 22.71 24.83
CA SER A 455 -10.67 23.58 24.90
C SER A 455 -9.39 22.85 24.49
N TYR A 456 -9.22 21.60 24.93
CA TYR A 456 -8.06 20.77 24.60
C TYR A 456 -8.02 20.42 23.13
N MET A 457 -9.11 19.88 22.60
CA MET A 457 -9.22 19.49 21.19
C MET A 457 -9.02 20.69 20.26
N TYR A 458 -9.64 21.84 20.56
CA TYR A 458 -9.45 23.07 19.78
C TYR A 458 -8.00 23.53 19.77
N THR A 459 -7.36 23.56 20.95
CA THR A 459 -5.97 24.00 21.07
C THR A 459 -5.05 23.08 20.27
N ARG A 460 -5.23 21.76 20.43
CA ARG A 460 -4.42 20.77 19.72
C ARG A 460 -4.69 20.77 18.21
N TRP A 461 -5.96 20.89 17.81
CA TRP A 461 -6.31 21.03 16.40
C TRP A 461 -5.61 22.23 15.75
N LYS A 462 -5.63 23.39 16.40
CA LYS A 462 -4.93 24.59 15.89
C LYS A 462 -3.42 24.41 15.81
N GLU A 463 -2.84 23.64 16.69
CA GLU A 463 -1.42 23.29 16.64
C GLU A 463 -1.12 22.37 15.44
N LEU A 464 -1.88 21.30 15.28
CA LEU A 464 -1.75 20.37 14.16
C LEU A 464 -1.98 21.08 12.81
N ARG A 465 -2.98 21.98 12.72
CA ARG A 465 -3.24 22.78 11.52
C ARG A 465 -2.08 23.71 11.12
N ARG A 466 -1.22 24.08 12.07
CA ARG A 466 -0.06 24.94 11.78
C ARG A 466 1.18 24.16 11.36
N ASN A 467 1.29 22.91 11.79
CA ASN A 467 2.55 22.18 11.73
C ASN A 467 2.48 20.91 10.86
N VAL A 468 1.31 20.31 10.70
CA VAL A 468 1.15 18.98 10.07
C VAL A 468 -0.03 18.94 9.10
N ILE A 469 -1.20 19.37 9.54
CA ILE A 469 -2.44 19.24 8.76
C ILE A 469 -2.58 20.47 7.86
N ASP A 470 -1.79 20.56 6.81
CA ASP A 470 -1.97 21.54 5.74
C ASP A 470 -2.70 20.92 4.56
N LYS A 471 -3.73 21.62 4.09
CA LYS A 471 -4.62 21.15 3.02
C LYS A 471 -3.88 20.92 1.70
N GLU A 472 -3.01 21.83 1.32
CA GLU A 472 -2.28 21.72 0.05
C GLU A 472 -1.17 20.67 0.15
N GLU A 473 -0.48 20.55 1.30
CA GLU A 473 0.52 19.50 1.51
C GLU A 473 -0.10 18.09 1.47
N ILE A 474 -1.32 17.91 2.01
CA ILE A 474 -2.04 16.63 1.91
C ILE A 474 -2.40 16.32 0.44
N LYS A 475 -2.88 17.32 -0.30
CA LYS A 475 -3.19 17.14 -1.73
C LYS A 475 -1.94 16.85 -2.56
N ASP A 476 -0.82 17.50 -2.26
CA ASP A 476 0.44 17.21 -2.93
C ASP A 476 0.90 15.77 -2.67
N LYS A 477 0.73 15.24 -1.45
CA LYS A 477 1.00 13.81 -1.16
C LYS A 477 0.13 12.87 -2.01
N ILE A 478 -1.17 13.15 -2.11
CA ILE A 478 -2.07 12.34 -2.96
C ILE A 478 -1.60 12.39 -4.41
N LYS A 479 -1.27 13.58 -4.90
CA LYS A 479 -0.79 13.79 -6.27
C LYS A 479 0.53 13.04 -6.53
N ASP A 480 1.47 13.09 -5.60
CA ASP A 480 2.75 12.38 -5.74
C ASP A 480 2.53 10.86 -5.80
N MET A 481 1.61 10.31 -4.97
CA MET A 481 1.23 8.90 -5.03
C MET A 481 0.56 8.56 -6.36
N GLU A 482 -0.40 9.36 -6.80
CA GLU A 482 -1.06 9.22 -8.09
C GLU A 482 -0.05 9.21 -9.24
N GLU A 483 0.81 10.23 -9.31
CA GLU A 483 1.85 10.32 -10.34
C GLU A 483 2.80 9.13 -10.32
N TYR A 484 3.18 8.65 -9.14
CA TYR A 484 4.03 7.46 -9.02
C TYR A 484 3.34 6.20 -9.53
N LEU A 485 2.09 5.96 -9.14
CA LEU A 485 1.29 4.81 -9.58
C LEU A 485 1.11 4.79 -11.10
N TYR A 486 0.84 5.94 -11.71
CA TYR A 486 0.71 6.06 -13.16
C TYR A 486 2.04 5.95 -13.89
N ASN A 487 3.03 6.73 -13.48
CA ASN A 487 4.30 6.81 -14.20
C ASN A 487 5.09 5.50 -14.12
N SER A 488 4.91 4.70 -13.06
CA SER A 488 5.49 3.35 -12.94
C SER A 488 4.80 2.31 -13.83
N GLY A 489 3.64 2.64 -14.41
CA GLY A 489 2.80 1.74 -15.16
C GLY A 489 2.03 0.70 -14.32
N ALA A 490 2.24 0.69 -12.99
CA ALA A 490 1.67 -0.34 -12.11
C ALA A 490 0.15 -0.31 -12.05
N ILE A 491 -0.46 0.88 -12.00
CA ILE A 491 -1.92 1.01 -11.93
C ILE A 491 -2.61 0.47 -13.19
N THR A 492 -2.01 0.65 -14.36
CA THR A 492 -2.53 0.07 -15.61
C THR A 492 -2.50 -1.45 -15.58
N ARG A 493 -1.39 -2.03 -15.09
CA ARG A 493 -1.26 -3.50 -14.96
C ARG A 493 -2.19 -4.07 -13.89
N GLU A 494 -2.38 -3.35 -12.79
CA GLU A 494 -3.35 -3.69 -11.74
C GLU A 494 -4.77 -3.77 -12.33
N SER A 495 -5.18 -2.74 -13.06
CA SER A 495 -6.52 -2.72 -13.66
C SER A 495 -6.71 -3.82 -14.70
N ASP A 496 -5.67 -4.18 -15.45
CA ASP A 496 -5.71 -5.30 -16.39
C ASP A 496 -5.94 -6.64 -15.70
N LYS A 497 -5.30 -6.81 -14.54
CA LYS A 497 -5.36 -8.06 -13.79
C LYS A 497 -6.66 -8.20 -13.00
N TRP A 498 -7.11 -7.09 -12.37
CA TRP A 498 -8.15 -7.10 -11.35
C TRP A 498 -9.33 -6.18 -11.65
N LEU A 499 -9.69 -6.05 -12.93
CA LEU A 499 -10.78 -5.19 -13.40
C LEU A 499 -12.08 -5.32 -12.60
N CYS A 500 -12.42 -6.52 -12.16
CA CYS A 500 -13.65 -6.80 -11.41
C CYS A 500 -13.70 -6.14 -10.02
N TYR A 501 -12.57 -5.66 -9.51
CA TYR A 501 -12.48 -4.99 -8.21
C TYR A 501 -12.41 -3.46 -8.33
N LEU A 502 -12.34 -2.92 -9.54
CA LEU A 502 -12.35 -1.47 -9.75
C LEU A 502 -13.77 -0.95 -9.77
N LYS A 503 -14.05 0.05 -8.96
CA LYS A 503 -15.34 0.74 -8.97
C LYS A 503 -15.35 1.81 -10.07
N PRO A 504 -16.42 1.89 -10.90
CA PRO A 504 -16.53 2.90 -11.95
C PRO A 504 -16.49 4.35 -11.44
N GLU A 505 -16.98 4.54 -10.20
CA GLU A 505 -17.07 5.84 -9.55
C GLU A 505 -15.73 6.35 -9.01
N TRP A 506 -14.69 5.52 -9.10
CA TRP A 506 -13.40 5.87 -8.54
C TRP A 506 -12.77 7.08 -9.25
N ARG A 507 -12.50 8.14 -8.48
CA ARG A 507 -11.84 9.37 -8.95
C ARG A 507 -11.05 10.00 -7.82
N TYR A 508 -9.81 10.38 -8.08
CA TYR A 508 -9.02 11.21 -7.14
C TYR A 508 -9.70 12.53 -6.81
N ASP A 509 -10.54 13.07 -7.70
CA ASP A 509 -11.33 14.27 -7.44
C ASP A 509 -12.20 14.15 -6.18
N ASN A 510 -12.66 12.96 -5.82
CA ASN A 510 -13.48 12.72 -4.63
C ASN A 510 -12.66 12.94 -3.36
N ILE A 511 -11.45 12.35 -3.28
CA ILE A 511 -10.59 12.53 -2.11
C ILE A 511 -10.09 13.97 -2.00
N TYR A 512 -9.78 14.65 -3.11
CA TYR A 512 -9.43 16.07 -3.09
C TYR A 512 -10.58 16.93 -2.56
N GLY A 513 -11.79 16.70 -3.05
CA GLY A 513 -12.99 17.39 -2.59
C GLY A 513 -13.30 17.11 -1.12
N PHE A 514 -13.13 15.87 -0.67
CA PHE A 514 -13.28 15.49 0.71
C PHE A 514 -12.30 16.26 1.62
N ILE A 515 -11.01 16.27 1.31
CA ILE A 515 -9.98 16.96 2.10
C ILE A 515 -10.30 18.46 2.22
N ASP A 516 -10.69 19.11 1.10
CA ASP A 516 -11.05 20.53 1.10
C ASP A 516 -12.18 20.82 2.07
N ASN A 517 -13.28 20.07 1.95
CA ASN A 517 -14.49 20.30 2.73
C ASN A 517 -14.33 19.85 4.19
N ARG A 518 -13.64 18.72 4.41
CA ARG A 518 -13.47 18.14 5.75
C ARG A 518 -12.65 19.01 6.67
N ILE A 519 -11.54 19.53 6.18
CA ILE A 519 -10.67 20.41 6.96
C ILE A 519 -11.41 21.72 7.29
N GLU A 520 -12.12 22.33 6.34
CA GLU A 520 -12.90 23.54 6.57
C GLU A 520 -14.03 23.30 7.59
N TYR A 521 -14.70 22.16 7.50
CA TYR A 521 -15.73 21.76 8.45
C TYR A 521 -15.16 21.57 9.87
N LEU A 522 -14.03 20.88 10.02
CA LEU A 522 -13.41 20.65 11.33
C LEU A 522 -12.82 21.95 11.93
N ASP A 523 -12.29 22.85 11.13
CA ASP A 523 -11.86 24.17 11.57
C ASP A 523 -13.04 24.93 12.22
N TYR A 524 -14.21 24.93 11.56
CA TYR A 524 -15.42 25.54 12.10
C TYR A 524 -15.96 24.78 13.33
N PHE A 525 -16.00 23.46 13.27
CA PHE A 525 -16.52 22.62 14.35
C PHE A 525 -15.77 22.84 15.65
N PHE A 526 -14.43 22.69 15.66
CA PHE A 526 -13.64 22.85 16.89
C PHE A 526 -13.66 24.28 17.43
N GLU A 527 -13.68 25.30 16.57
CA GLU A 527 -13.83 26.68 17.00
C GLU A 527 -15.19 26.92 17.64
N SER A 528 -16.27 26.44 17.05
CA SER A 528 -17.63 26.58 17.56
C SER A 528 -17.81 25.88 18.90
N GLU A 529 -17.31 24.62 19.02
CA GLU A 529 -17.37 23.86 20.27
C GLU A 529 -16.59 24.57 21.41
N TYR A 530 -15.41 25.10 21.09
CA TYR A 530 -14.63 25.86 22.06
C TYR A 530 -15.38 27.14 22.52
N ILE A 531 -15.98 27.90 21.60
CA ILE A 531 -16.68 29.13 21.91
C ILE A 531 -17.95 28.84 22.76
N ASN A 532 -18.72 27.81 22.38
CA ASN A 532 -19.96 27.44 23.05
C ASN A 532 -19.75 26.88 24.45
N ASN A 533 -18.59 26.29 24.75
CA ASN A 533 -18.26 25.66 26.02
C ASN A 533 -17.27 26.47 26.88
N LYS A 534 -16.89 27.67 26.44
CA LYS A 534 -15.98 28.57 27.17
C LYS A 534 -16.65 29.15 28.42
#